data_79bc1cc2bb3de756c115d99df8d203a2
#
_entry.id   79bc1cc2bb3de756c115d99df8d203a2
#
_cell.length_a   1.000
_cell.length_b   1.000
_cell.length_c   1.000
_cell.angle_alpha   90.00
_cell.angle_beta   90.00
_cell.angle_gamma   90.00
#
_symmetry.space_group_name_H-M   'P 1'
#
loop_
_entity.id
_entity.type
_entity.pdbx_description
1 polymer ?
#
loop_
_entity_poly.entity_id
_entity_poly.type
_entity_poly.pdbx_seq_one_letter_code
_entity_poly.pdbx_strand_id
1 'polypeptide(L)'
;MLKVFVASMVFGVSLLAGEISVAVAANLSDVIEVFKAEFAKTNPQTKVNTVLGASGKFTTQIKAGAPFDVFLSADMKFPESLFEEQLAVSKPVVYASGALAMMSVRGFDLSKGIGIIADAKVEKIALANPKTAPYGTAAIEAFKNAGVYEKVESKLVYGESISQAIQFSTTVADVGFVNTSAFYSQSMKHYIEGKDWVRVDAKLYTPIAQGIVILKQAQTNAEAKAFYDFVLSAKAKAIFKSYGYLVNE
;
A
#
# COMPACT_ATOMS: atom_id res chain seq x y z
N MET A 1 40.62 -59.81 -14.07
CA MET A 1 39.93 -58.61 -14.62
C MET A 1 39.10 -57.99 -13.49
N LEU A 2 39.60 -56.92 -12.91
CA LEU A 2 38.95 -56.22 -11.79
C LEU A 2 38.06 -55.09 -12.36
N LYS A 3 36.75 -55.21 -12.24
CA LYS A 3 35.79 -54.17 -12.68
C LYS A 3 35.69 -53.10 -11.57
N VAL A 4 36.25 -51.94 -11.83
CA VAL A 4 36.10 -50.76 -10.96
C VAL A 4 34.73 -50.15 -11.24
N PHE A 5 33.84 -50.20 -10.25
CA PHE A 5 32.58 -49.45 -10.26
C PHE A 5 32.81 -48.03 -9.78
N VAL A 6 32.78 -47.05 -10.66
CA VAL A 6 32.78 -45.64 -10.27
C VAL A 6 31.35 -45.26 -9.94
N ALA A 7 31.07 -45.10 -8.64
CA ALA A 7 29.81 -44.57 -8.16
C ALA A 7 29.85 -43.04 -8.29
N SER A 8 29.13 -42.49 -9.26
CA SER A 8 28.91 -41.03 -9.36
C SER A 8 27.98 -40.58 -8.24
N MET A 9 28.54 -39.94 -7.21
CA MET A 9 27.78 -39.26 -6.17
C MET A 9 27.21 -37.97 -6.77
N VAL A 10 25.93 -37.95 -7.09
CA VAL A 10 25.18 -36.74 -7.42
C VAL A 10 24.94 -36.02 -6.10
N PHE A 11 25.72 -34.96 -5.82
CA PHE A 11 25.43 -34.01 -4.76
C PHE A 11 24.18 -33.23 -5.16
N GLY A 12 23.03 -33.64 -4.66
CA GLY A 12 21.83 -32.82 -4.67
C GLY A 12 22.08 -31.57 -3.83
N VAL A 13 22.28 -30.43 -4.47
CA VAL A 13 22.23 -29.15 -3.79
C VAL A 13 20.78 -28.96 -3.33
N SER A 14 20.50 -29.22 -2.05
CA SER A 14 19.25 -28.77 -1.44
C SER A 14 19.25 -27.25 -1.48
N LEU A 15 18.56 -26.67 -2.46
CA LEU A 15 18.22 -25.26 -2.44
C LEU A 15 17.34 -25.06 -1.18
N LEU A 16 17.91 -24.49 -0.13
CA LEU A 16 17.16 -24.03 1.01
C LEU A 16 16.14 -22.99 0.51
N ALA A 17 14.86 -23.28 0.71
CA ALA A 17 13.81 -22.32 0.41
C ALA A 17 14.03 -21.06 1.26
N GLY A 18 14.29 -19.94 0.61
CA GLY A 18 14.39 -18.65 1.29
C GLY A 18 13.00 -18.16 1.74
N GLU A 19 12.95 -17.49 2.88
CA GLU A 19 11.72 -16.87 3.37
C GLU A 19 12.00 -15.39 3.66
N ILE A 20 11.10 -14.52 3.21
CA ILE A 20 11.16 -13.08 3.50
C ILE A 20 9.86 -12.60 4.11
N SER A 21 9.98 -11.63 5.02
CA SER A 21 8.87 -10.97 5.70
C SER A 21 8.76 -9.53 5.21
N VAL A 22 7.61 -9.19 4.62
CA VAL A 22 7.39 -7.90 3.98
C VAL A 22 6.28 -7.14 4.71
N ALA A 23 6.59 -5.96 5.24
CA ALA A 23 5.61 -5.01 5.73
C ALA A 23 5.00 -4.25 4.55
N VAL A 24 3.70 -4.32 4.38
CA VAL A 24 3.02 -3.78 3.19
C VAL A 24 1.91 -2.82 3.59
N ALA A 25 1.95 -1.60 3.06
CA ALA A 25 0.87 -0.64 3.27
C ALA A 25 -0.47 -1.18 2.73
N ALA A 26 -1.52 -1.04 3.54
CA ALA A 26 -2.81 -1.70 3.32
C ALA A 26 -3.51 -1.35 2.00
N ASN A 27 -3.16 -0.23 1.36
CA ASN A 27 -3.66 0.12 0.02
C ASN A 27 -3.18 -0.83 -1.09
N LEU A 28 -2.17 -1.65 -0.81
CA LEU A 28 -1.63 -2.65 -1.74
C LEU A 28 -2.26 -4.04 -1.57
N SER A 29 -3.30 -4.21 -0.74
CA SER A 29 -3.89 -5.51 -0.40
C SER A 29 -4.16 -6.41 -1.62
N ASP A 30 -4.69 -5.84 -2.68
CA ASP A 30 -5.01 -6.60 -3.90
C ASP A 30 -3.79 -6.78 -4.83
N VAL A 31 -2.92 -5.77 -4.87
CA VAL A 31 -1.71 -5.77 -5.72
C VAL A 31 -0.69 -6.77 -5.21
N ILE A 32 -0.52 -6.88 -3.90
CA ILE A 32 0.55 -7.70 -3.32
C ILE A 32 0.39 -9.20 -3.62
N GLU A 33 -0.83 -9.70 -3.70
CA GLU A 33 -1.08 -11.10 -4.04
C GLU A 33 -0.70 -11.38 -5.51
N VAL A 34 -0.97 -10.43 -6.41
CA VAL A 34 -0.51 -10.51 -7.80
C VAL A 34 1.02 -10.47 -7.88
N PHE A 35 1.66 -9.61 -7.06
CA PHE A 35 3.12 -9.54 -6.98
C PHE A 35 3.73 -10.85 -6.52
N LYS A 36 3.19 -11.46 -5.46
CA LYS A 36 3.66 -12.77 -4.97
C LYS A 36 3.57 -13.84 -6.06
N ALA A 37 2.44 -13.89 -6.76
CA ALA A 37 2.23 -14.86 -7.84
C ALA A 37 3.20 -14.64 -9.03
N GLU A 38 3.45 -13.39 -9.44
CA GLU A 38 4.37 -13.09 -10.54
C GLU A 38 5.84 -13.30 -10.13
N PHE A 39 6.20 -12.90 -8.91
CA PHE A 39 7.55 -13.09 -8.36
C PHE A 39 7.91 -14.58 -8.26
N ALA A 40 6.98 -15.43 -7.81
CA ALA A 40 7.19 -16.86 -7.69
C ALA A 40 7.51 -17.56 -9.02
N LYS A 41 7.12 -17.00 -10.17
CA LYS A 41 7.43 -17.58 -11.50
C LYS A 41 8.94 -17.59 -11.78
N THR A 42 9.67 -16.62 -11.27
CA THR A 42 11.13 -16.49 -11.45
C THR A 42 11.92 -16.83 -10.20
N ASN A 43 11.25 -16.86 -9.04
CA ASN A 43 11.84 -17.13 -7.73
C ASN A 43 11.03 -18.20 -6.97
N PRO A 44 10.84 -19.41 -7.52
CA PRO A 44 9.93 -20.43 -6.97
C PRO A 44 10.38 -20.96 -5.61
N GLN A 45 11.65 -20.75 -5.23
CA GLN A 45 12.20 -21.17 -3.95
C GLN A 45 12.03 -20.12 -2.82
N THR A 46 11.55 -18.91 -3.17
CA THR A 46 11.40 -17.84 -2.19
C THR A 46 9.94 -17.72 -1.74
N LYS A 47 9.70 -17.95 -0.45
CA LYS A 47 8.39 -17.70 0.18
C LYS A 47 8.30 -16.26 0.64
N VAL A 48 7.34 -15.51 0.10
CA VAL A 48 7.08 -14.12 0.48
C VAL A 48 5.91 -14.07 1.47
N ASN A 49 6.20 -13.80 2.75
CA ASN A 49 5.19 -13.55 3.77
C ASN A 49 4.91 -12.06 3.85
N THR A 50 3.66 -11.68 3.78
CA THR A 50 3.24 -10.28 3.78
C THR A 50 2.35 -9.98 4.98
N VAL A 51 2.58 -8.84 5.62
CA VAL A 51 1.72 -8.29 6.67
C VAL A 51 1.17 -6.96 6.18
N LEU A 52 -0.15 -6.83 6.20
CA LEU A 52 -0.86 -5.62 5.74
C LEU A 52 -1.19 -4.70 6.93
N GLY A 53 -0.95 -3.40 6.77
CA GLY A 53 -1.25 -2.43 7.81
C GLY A 53 -0.99 -0.97 7.42
N ALA A 54 -1.13 -0.06 8.38
CA ALA A 54 -0.80 1.34 8.18
C ALA A 54 0.72 1.56 8.19
N SER A 55 1.23 2.40 7.28
CA SER A 55 2.67 2.66 7.13
C SER A 55 3.32 3.15 8.41
N GLY A 56 2.69 4.07 9.14
CA GLY A 56 3.23 4.58 10.40
C GLY A 56 3.24 3.54 11.54
N LYS A 57 2.28 2.59 11.56
CA LYS A 57 2.32 1.47 12.51
C LYS A 57 3.51 0.57 12.24
N PHE A 58 3.77 0.22 10.96
CA PHE A 58 4.96 -0.54 10.59
C PHE A 58 6.25 0.19 10.94
N THR A 59 6.33 1.50 10.67
CA THR A 59 7.49 2.30 11.05
C THR A 59 7.77 2.20 12.55
N THR A 60 6.75 2.31 13.40
CA THR A 60 6.89 2.13 14.85
C THR A 60 7.34 0.72 15.22
N GLN A 61 6.79 -0.32 14.59
CA GLN A 61 7.18 -1.71 14.83
C GLN A 61 8.62 -1.98 14.39
N ILE A 62 9.03 -1.47 13.22
CA ILE A 62 10.41 -1.60 12.71
C ILE A 62 11.41 -0.92 13.65
N LYS A 63 11.09 0.29 14.16
CA LYS A 63 11.89 0.98 15.17
C LYS A 63 11.98 0.20 16.49
N ALA A 64 10.95 -0.57 16.81
CA ALA A 64 10.93 -1.48 17.97
C ALA A 64 11.58 -2.86 17.69
N GLY A 65 12.18 -3.06 16.52
CA GLY A 65 12.92 -4.29 16.19
C GLY A 65 12.07 -5.41 15.55
N ALA A 66 10.87 -5.08 15.01
CA ALA A 66 10.07 -6.08 14.30
C ALA A 66 10.83 -6.65 13.08
N PRO A 67 10.79 -7.99 12.87
CA PRO A 67 11.66 -8.69 11.92
C PRO A 67 11.11 -8.65 10.48
N PHE A 68 11.00 -7.47 9.89
CA PHE A 68 10.65 -7.30 8.47
C PHE A 68 11.91 -7.12 7.63
N ASP A 69 11.93 -7.71 6.44
CA ASP A 69 13.03 -7.63 5.47
C ASP A 69 12.86 -6.45 4.50
N VAL A 70 11.64 -6.23 4.03
CA VAL A 70 11.28 -5.16 3.08
C VAL A 70 10.07 -4.40 3.60
N PHE A 71 10.06 -3.09 3.39
CA PHE A 71 8.92 -2.24 3.72
C PHE A 71 8.42 -1.47 2.49
N LEU A 72 7.14 -1.69 2.14
CA LEU A 72 6.39 -0.93 1.14
C LEU A 72 5.46 0.04 1.86
N SER A 73 5.78 1.32 1.83
CA SER A 73 5.00 2.40 2.45
C SER A 73 4.07 3.07 1.46
N ALA A 74 2.96 3.60 1.94
CA ALA A 74 2.06 4.44 1.15
C ALA A 74 2.48 5.92 1.08
N ASP A 75 3.66 6.27 1.57
CA ASP A 75 4.32 7.57 1.38
C ASP A 75 5.84 7.41 1.35
N MET A 76 6.56 8.54 1.16
CA MET A 76 8.02 8.59 1.25
C MET A 76 8.52 8.92 2.66
N LYS A 77 7.73 9.63 3.47
CA LYS A 77 8.13 10.10 4.80
C LYS A 77 8.60 8.97 5.72
N PHE A 78 7.87 7.87 5.76
CA PHE A 78 8.23 6.76 6.65
C PHE A 78 9.47 5.98 6.20
N PRO A 79 9.63 5.61 4.91
CA PRO A 79 10.88 5.02 4.43
C PRO A 79 12.10 5.94 4.61
N GLU A 80 11.95 7.25 4.38
CA GLU A 80 13.01 8.24 4.59
C GLU A 80 13.44 8.30 6.06
N SER A 81 12.48 8.37 6.99
CA SER A 81 12.78 8.33 8.44
C SER A 81 13.55 7.06 8.83
N LEU A 82 13.17 5.89 8.30
CA LEU A 82 13.89 4.65 8.60
C LEU A 82 15.31 4.65 8.02
N PHE A 83 15.51 5.23 6.85
CA PHE A 83 16.82 5.35 6.22
C PHE A 83 17.72 6.33 6.99
N GLU A 84 17.22 7.49 7.38
CA GLU A 84 17.94 8.48 8.19
C GLU A 84 18.35 7.92 9.54
N GLU A 85 17.51 7.09 10.16
CA GLU A 85 17.78 6.41 11.42
C GLU A 85 18.63 5.12 11.26
N GLN A 86 19.14 4.84 10.05
CA GLN A 86 19.96 3.67 9.73
C GLN A 86 19.27 2.32 10.01
N LEU A 87 17.93 2.29 9.93
CA LEU A 87 17.10 1.10 10.03
C LEU A 87 16.77 0.51 8.65
N ALA A 88 17.05 1.23 7.57
CA ALA A 88 17.02 0.74 6.19
C ALA A 88 18.41 0.87 5.56
N VAL A 89 18.78 -0.09 4.70
CA VAL A 89 20.06 -0.13 4.00
C VAL A 89 19.98 0.37 2.56
N SER A 90 18.82 0.29 1.93
CA SER A 90 18.59 0.91 0.63
C SER A 90 18.07 2.35 0.79
N LYS A 91 18.47 3.25 -0.11
CA LYS A 91 17.80 4.53 -0.22
C LYS A 91 16.32 4.32 -0.56
N PRO A 92 15.40 5.12 0.01
CA PRO A 92 13.98 5.07 -0.37
C PRO A 92 13.79 5.37 -1.85
N VAL A 93 13.00 4.55 -2.54
CA VAL A 93 12.68 4.70 -3.96
C VAL A 93 11.17 4.72 -4.12
N VAL A 94 10.65 5.66 -4.91
CA VAL A 94 9.23 5.71 -5.27
C VAL A 94 8.93 4.57 -6.24
N TYR A 95 8.05 3.64 -5.84
CA TYR A 95 7.61 2.55 -6.71
C TYR A 95 6.33 2.88 -7.50
N ALA A 96 5.45 3.71 -6.93
CA ALA A 96 4.22 4.20 -7.57
C ALA A 96 3.67 5.43 -6.85
N SER A 97 2.70 6.10 -7.44
CA SER A 97 1.91 7.15 -6.77
C SER A 97 0.44 6.77 -6.78
N GLY A 98 -0.20 6.90 -5.63
CA GLY A 98 -1.62 6.67 -5.45
C GLY A 98 -2.45 7.95 -5.63
N ALA A 99 -3.77 7.79 -5.71
CA ALA A 99 -4.71 8.89 -5.73
C ALA A 99 -5.84 8.68 -4.73
N LEU A 100 -6.36 9.78 -4.18
CA LEU A 100 -7.47 9.79 -3.23
C LEU A 100 -8.79 9.79 -3.99
N ALA A 101 -9.74 8.99 -3.52
CA ALA A 101 -11.12 8.96 -3.98
C ALA A 101 -12.07 9.28 -2.83
N MET A 102 -13.21 9.86 -3.18
CA MET A 102 -14.38 10.02 -2.32
C MET A 102 -15.48 9.09 -2.80
N MET A 103 -16.11 8.31 -1.91
CA MET A 103 -17.16 7.37 -2.25
C MET A 103 -18.37 7.49 -1.33
N SER A 104 -19.54 7.06 -1.82
CA SER A 104 -20.74 6.88 -1.01
C SER A 104 -21.59 5.74 -1.55
N VAL A 105 -22.01 4.85 -0.66
CA VAL A 105 -23.02 3.81 -0.94
C VAL A 105 -24.40 4.22 -0.45
N ARG A 106 -24.55 5.45 0.05
CA ARG A 106 -25.79 6.02 0.62
C ARG A 106 -26.56 6.91 -0.38
N GLY A 107 -26.07 7.02 -1.63
CA GLY A 107 -26.73 7.80 -2.68
C GLY A 107 -26.52 9.31 -2.57
N PHE A 108 -25.48 9.77 -1.89
CA PHE A 108 -25.10 11.18 -1.92
C PHE A 108 -24.61 11.59 -3.32
N ASP A 109 -24.96 12.81 -3.74
CA ASP A 109 -24.56 13.35 -5.04
C ASP A 109 -23.08 13.79 -5.01
N LEU A 110 -22.20 12.89 -5.43
CA LEU A 110 -20.75 13.13 -5.44
C LEU A 110 -20.29 14.11 -6.53
N SER A 111 -21.17 14.50 -7.48
CA SER A 111 -20.84 15.52 -8.50
C SER A 111 -20.52 16.89 -7.90
N LYS A 112 -20.98 17.14 -6.67
CA LYS A 112 -20.66 18.35 -5.89
C LYS A 112 -19.21 18.39 -5.40
N GLY A 113 -18.42 17.34 -5.69
CA GLY A 113 -17.04 17.23 -5.23
C GLY A 113 -16.93 17.20 -3.70
N ILE A 114 -15.74 17.55 -3.18
CA ILE A 114 -15.44 17.48 -1.74
C ILE A 114 -16.39 18.34 -0.88
N GLY A 115 -17.01 19.37 -1.44
CA GLY A 115 -17.96 20.23 -0.75
C GLY A 115 -19.17 19.49 -0.17
N ILE A 116 -19.55 18.34 -0.73
CA ILE A 116 -20.71 17.55 -0.25
C ILE A 116 -20.58 17.13 1.21
N ILE A 117 -19.37 16.93 1.73
CA ILE A 117 -19.17 16.50 3.13
C ILE A 117 -19.59 17.55 4.16
N ALA A 118 -19.71 18.82 3.75
CA ALA A 118 -20.22 19.89 4.59
C ALA A 118 -21.76 19.96 4.64
N ASP A 119 -22.47 19.17 3.83
CA ASP A 119 -23.94 19.06 3.88
C ASP A 119 -24.35 18.55 5.28
N ALA A 120 -25.47 19.13 5.80
CA ALA A 120 -26.00 18.75 7.11
C ALA A 120 -26.47 17.28 7.15
N LYS A 121 -26.83 16.70 6.00
CA LYS A 121 -27.25 15.30 5.90
C LYS A 121 -26.09 14.31 5.97
N VAL A 122 -24.84 14.75 5.77
CA VAL A 122 -23.64 13.92 5.97
C VAL A 122 -23.29 13.96 7.43
N GLU A 123 -23.46 12.87 8.14
CA GLU A 123 -23.21 12.74 9.57
C GLU A 123 -21.88 12.03 9.88
N LYS A 124 -21.48 11.07 9.03
CA LYS A 124 -20.27 10.25 9.23
C LYS A 124 -19.41 10.23 8.00
N ILE A 125 -18.14 10.58 8.16
CA ILE A 125 -17.15 10.61 7.09
C ILE A 125 -16.01 9.67 7.47
N ALA A 126 -15.87 8.57 6.73
CA ALA A 126 -14.80 7.58 6.97
C ALA A 126 -13.51 7.98 6.26
N LEU A 127 -12.39 7.86 6.98
CA LEU A 127 -11.05 8.00 6.42
C LEU A 127 -10.06 7.21 7.27
N ALA A 128 -8.87 6.92 6.73
CA ALA A 128 -7.81 6.30 7.52
C ALA A 128 -7.25 7.30 8.56
N ASN A 129 -6.70 6.79 9.67
CA ASN A 129 -6.12 7.64 10.71
C ASN A 129 -4.93 8.46 10.16
N PRO A 130 -5.01 9.80 10.11
CA PRO A 130 -3.98 10.65 9.51
C PRO A 130 -2.63 10.61 10.25
N LYS A 131 -2.62 10.15 11.50
CA LYS A 131 -1.37 10.02 12.29
C LYS A 131 -0.49 8.85 11.79
N THR A 132 -1.10 7.84 11.18
CA THR A 132 -0.40 6.60 10.81
C THR A 132 -0.58 6.17 9.36
N ALA A 133 -1.58 6.72 8.65
CA ALA A 133 -1.94 6.30 7.29
C ALA A 133 -1.86 7.48 6.31
N PRO A 134 -1.00 7.42 5.28
CA PRO A 134 -0.79 8.50 4.32
C PRO A 134 -2.05 8.97 3.59
N TYR A 135 -2.96 8.05 3.23
CA TYR A 135 -4.24 8.43 2.64
C TYR A 135 -5.14 9.21 3.60
N GLY A 136 -5.04 8.97 4.90
CA GLY A 136 -5.71 9.80 5.92
C GLY A 136 -5.13 11.19 6.00
N THR A 137 -3.80 11.31 5.93
CA THR A 137 -3.11 12.60 5.85
C THR A 137 -3.57 13.38 4.61
N ALA A 138 -3.59 12.74 3.44
CA ALA A 138 -4.04 13.34 2.19
C ALA A 138 -5.52 13.80 2.27
N ALA A 139 -6.39 13.02 2.91
CA ALA A 139 -7.79 13.40 3.09
C ALA A 139 -7.93 14.66 3.97
N ILE A 140 -7.23 14.72 5.11
CA ILE A 140 -7.25 15.90 5.99
C ILE A 140 -6.67 17.13 5.27
N GLU A 141 -5.59 16.97 4.52
CA GLU A 141 -5.01 18.04 3.71
C GLU A 141 -6.04 18.55 2.67
N ALA A 142 -6.72 17.63 1.97
CA ALA A 142 -7.77 17.99 1.02
C ALA A 142 -8.93 18.74 1.68
N PHE A 143 -9.36 18.36 2.89
CA PHE A 143 -10.41 19.06 3.63
C PHE A 143 -10.00 20.49 4.02
N LYS A 144 -8.75 20.66 4.44
CA LYS A 144 -8.20 21.99 4.80
C LYS A 144 -8.09 22.88 3.58
N ASN A 145 -7.53 22.37 2.48
CA ASN A 145 -7.34 23.12 1.25
C ASN A 145 -8.67 23.46 0.56
N ALA A 146 -9.70 22.63 0.76
CA ALA A 146 -11.06 22.93 0.31
C ALA A 146 -11.85 23.84 1.27
N GLY A 147 -11.29 24.21 2.42
CA GLY A 147 -11.95 25.09 3.42
C GLY A 147 -13.16 24.46 4.11
N VAL A 148 -13.21 23.11 4.20
CA VAL A 148 -14.35 22.39 4.80
C VAL A 148 -14.00 21.70 6.13
N TYR A 149 -12.72 21.62 6.50
CA TYR A 149 -12.24 20.84 7.64
C TYR A 149 -12.99 21.18 8.95
N GLU A 150 -13.06 22.45 9.31
CA GLU A 150 -13.70 22.93 10.57
C GLU A 150 -15.18 22.54 10.66
N LYS A 151 -15.87 22.40 9.50
CA LYS A 151 -17.29 22.04 9.45
C LYS A 151 -17.52 20.53 9.61
N VAL A 152 -16.48 19.72 9.36
CA VAL A 152 -16.62 18.26 9.28
C VAL A 152 -15.81 17.51 10.33
N GLU A 153 -14.95 18.16 11.09
CA GLU A 153 -14.05 17.51 12.06
C GLU A 153 -14.81 16.60 13.04
N SER A 154 -15.98 17.05 13.53
CA SER A 154 -16.81 16.26 14.46
C SER A 154 -17.51 15.07 13.82
N LYS A 155 -17.52 14.97 12.48
CA LYS A 155 -18.15 13.88 11.71
C LYS A 155 -17.14 12.79 11.32
N LEU A 156 -15.84 12.97 11.60
CA LEU A 156 -14.77 12.10 11.13
C LEU A 156 -14.73 10.79 11.90
N VAL A 157 -14.73 9.69 11.16
CA VAL A 157 -14.61 8.32 11.68
C VAL A 157 -13.29 7.72 11.14
N TYR A 158 -12.35 7.47 12.06
CA TYR A 158 -11.02 7.03 11.70
C TYR A 158 -10.89 5.51 11.68
N GLY A 159 -10.53 4.95 10.53
CA GLY A 159 -10.04 3.58 10.42
C GLY A 159 -8.55 3.50 10.76
N GLU A 160 -8.10 2.41 11.36
CA GLU A 160 -6.68 2.21 11.69
C GLU A 160 -5.78 2.12 10.46
N SER A 161 -6.36 1.70 9.32
CA SER A 161 -5.72 1.60 8.01
C SER A 161 -6.69 2.03 6.92
N ILE A 162 -6.20 2.17 5.68
CA ILE A 162 -7.06 2.47 4.53
C ILE A 162 -8.06 1.33 4.25
N SER A 163 -7.69 0.07 4.51
CA SER A 163 -8.62 -1.06 4.36
C SER A 163 -9.81 -0.95 5.34
N GLN A 164 -9.57 -0.52 6.58
CA GLN A 164 -10.66 -0.30 7.53
C GLN A 164 -11.49 0.94 7.16
N ALA A 165 -10.87 1.99 6.61
CA ALA A 165 -11.61 3.13 6.08
C ALA A 165 -12.55 2.71 4.93
N ILE A 166 -12.10 1.83 4.01
CA ILE A 166 -12.95 1.23 2.97
C ILE A 166 -14.13 0.48 3.60
N GLN A 167 -13.86 -0.35 4.61
CA GLN A 167 -14.92 -1.09 5.31
C GLN A 167 -15.95 -0.14 5.93
N PHE A 168 -15.52 0.92 6.61
CA PHE A 168 -16.43 1.92 7.17
C PHE A 168 -17.21 2.67 6.10
N SER A 169 -16.58 2.99 4.96
CA SER A 169 -17.21 3.66 3.82
C SER A 169 -18.34 2.85 3.19
N THR A 170 -18.25 1.52 3.26
CA THR A 170 -19.25 0.61 2.69
C THR A 170 -20.31 0.15 3.69
N THR A 171 -20.12 0.39 5.00
CA THR A 171 -21.01 -0.15 6.04
C THR A 171 -21.68 0.92 6.89
N VAL A 172 -20.93 1.88 7.42
CA VAL A 172 -21.42 2.81 8.48
C VAL A 172 -21.33 4.28 8.13
N ALA A 173 -20.46 4.68 7.21
CA ALA A 173 -20.30 6.08 6.84
C ALA A 173 -21.22 6.51 5.71
N ASP A 174 -21.52 7.80 5.65
CA ASP A 174 -22.27 8.42 4.58
C ASP A 174 -21.38 8.69 3.37
N VAL A 175 -20.16 9.16 3.65
CA VAL A 175 -19.10 9.40 2.66
C VAL A 175 -17.80 8.83 3.19
N GLY A 176 -16.99 8.24 2.32
CA GLY A 176 -15.68 7.71 2.66
C GLY A 176 -14.58 8.25 1.76
N PHE A 177 -13.37 8.41 2.34
CA PHE A 177 -12.15 8.76 1.62
C PHE A 177 -11.22 7.58 1.60
N VAL A 178 -10.97 7.07 0.38
CA VAL A 178 -10.27 5.80 0.14
C VAL A 178 -9.25 5.94 -1.00
N ASN A 179 -8.42 4.92 -1.21
CA ASN A 179 -7.52 4.88 -2.36
C ASN A 179 -8.26 4.51 -3.65
N THR A 180 -7.96 5.17 -4.76
CA THR A 180 -8.58 4.87 -6.07
C THR A 180 -8.33 3.43 -6.51
N SER A 181 -7.18 2.85 -6.17
CA SER A 181 -6.82 1.47 -6.53
C SER A 181 -7.77 0.42 -5.95
N ALA A 182 -8.49 0.72 -4.86
CA ALA A 182 -9.50 -0.19 -4.32
C ALA A 182 -10.59 -0.55 -5.33
N PHE A 183 -10.98 0.39 -6.21
CA PHE A 183 -12.04 0.16 -7.21
C PHE A 183 -11.62 -0.73 -8.38
N TYR A 184 -10.36 -1.11 -8.46
CA TYR A 184 -9.85 -2.10 -9.42
C TYR A 184 -9.84 -3.52 -8.83
N SER A 185 -10.11 -3.66 -7.53
CA SER A 185 -10.20 -4.96 -6.86
C SER A 185 -11.47 -5.71 -7.22
N GLN A 186 -11.44 -7.04 -7.05
CA GLN A 186 -12.60 -7.88 -7.32
C GLN A 186 -13.81 -7.52 -6.44
N SER A 187 -13.57 -7.09 -5.21
CA SER A 187 -14.62 -6.73 -4.25
C SER A 187 -15.25 -5.37 -4.50
N MET A 188 -14.52 -4.42 -5.13
CA MET A 188 -14.95 -3.02 -5.25
C MET A 188 -15.24 -2.59 -6.71
N LYS A 189 -14.85 -3.37 -7.72
CA LYS A 189 -15.00 -3.01 -9.14
C LYS A 189 -16.44 -2.83 -9.62
N HIS A 190 -17.41 -3.22 -8.82
CA HIS A 190 -18.83 -3.01 -9.11
C HIS A 190 -19.31 -1.58 -8.81
N TYR A 191 -18.55 -0.80 -8.04
CA TYR A 191 -18.83 0.62 -7.82
C TYR A 191 -18.38 1.45 -9.02
N ILE A 192 -19.25 2.33 -9.50
CA ILE A 192 -19.12 3.05 -10.77
C ILE A 192 -18.54 4.44 -10.52
N GLU A 193 -17.44 4.79 -11.23
CA GLU A 193 -16.88 6.15 -11.21
C GLU A 193 -17.91 7.17 -11.72
N GLY A 194 -18.01 8.31 -11.06
CA GLY A 194 -18.98 9.36 -11.35
C GLY A 194 -20.34 9.15 -10.69
N LYS A 195 -20.63 7.95 -10.18
CA LYS A 195 -21.88 7.62 -9.48
C LYS A 195 -21.61 7.27 -8.01
N ASP A 196 -20.90 6.18 -7.79
CA ASP A 196 -20.67 5.62 -6.46
C ASP A 196 -19.35 6.14 -5.84
N TRP A 197 -18.44 6.62 -6.68
CA TRP A 197 -17.19 7.25 -6.27
C TRP A 197 -16.69 8.26 -7.30
N VAL A 198 -15.87 9.21 -6.84
CA VAL A 198 -15.19 10.20 -7.68
C VAL A 198 -13.76 10.40 -7.20
N ARG A 199 -12.87 10.82 -8.09
CA ARG A 199 -11.52 11.25 -7.70
C ARG A 199 -11.60 12.56 -6.95
N VAL A 200 -10.82 12.69 -5.87
CA VAL A 200 -10.59 13.98 -5.23
C VAL A 200 -9.61 14.76 -6.09
N ASP A 201 -9.87 16.06 -6.28
CA ASP A 201 -8.96 16.93 -7.05
C ASP A 201 -7.54 16.86 -6.47
N ALA A 202 -6.59 16.44 -7.31
CA ALA A 202 -5.19 16.27 -6.95
C ALA A 202 -4.51 17.57 -6.50
N LYS A 203 -5.08 18.72 -6.77
CA LYS A 203 -4.59 20.03 -6.29
C LYS A 203 -4.87 20.26 -4.81
N LEU A 204 -5.76 19.47 -4.21
CA LEU A 204 -6.17 19.62 -2.83
C LEU A 204 -5.26 18.88 -1.84
N TYR A 205 -4.34 18.04 -2.30
CA TYR A 205 -3.44 17.28 -1.42
C TYR A 205 -2.09 17.03 -2.06
N THR A 206 -1.08 16.84 -1.24
CA THR A 206 0.27 16.45 -1.71
C THR A 206 0.22 15.10 -2.42
N PRO A 207 0.88 14.92 -3.57
CA PRO A 207 0.94 13.66 -4.29
C PRO A 207 1.34 12.50 -3.36
N ILE A 208 0.58 11.40 -3.42
CA ILE A 208 0.81 10.23 -2.55
C ILE A 208 1.88 9.34 -3.18
N ALA A 209 3.13 9.83 -3.20
CA ALA A 209 4.29 9.07 -3.67
C ALA A 209 4.63 7.98 -2.65
N GLN A 210 4.66 6.72 -3.09
CA GLN A 210 4.79 5.54 -2.24
C GLN A 210 6.20 4.96 -2.35
N GLY A 211 6.84 4.72 -1.20
CA GLY A 211 8.25 4.35 -1.13
C GLY A 211 8.50 2.92 -0.66
N ILE A 212 9.59 2.32 -1.15
CA ILE A 212 10.08 1.01 -0.75
C ILE A 212 11.52 1.13 -0.20
N VAL A 213 11.82 0.31 0.81
CA VAL A 213 13.18 0.13 1.35
C VAL A 213 13.45 -1.32 1.71
N ILE A 214 14.74 -1.73 1.64
CA ILE A 214 15.27 -2.93 2.28
C ILE A 214 15.68 -2.54 3.70
N LEU A 215 15.22 -3.29 4.70
CA LEU A 215 15.51 -3.03 6.10
C LEU A 215 16.87 -3.60 6.52
N LYS A 216 17.43 -3.05 7.59
CA LYS A 216 18.81 -3.35 8.05
C LYS A 216 19.06 -4.83 8.27
N GLN A 217 18.11 -5.56 8.84
CA GLN A 217 18.27 -7.00 9.09
C GLN A 217 18.38 -7.83 7.81
N ALA A 218 17.86 -7.34 6.68
CA ALA A 218 17.92 -8.00 5.39
C ALA A 218 19.09 -7.54 4.52
N GLN A 219 20.10 -6.87 5.10
CA GLN A 219 21.24 -6.29 4.36
C GLN A 219 21.96 -7.30 3.46
N THR A 220 22.06 -8.56 3.88
CA THR A 220 22.71 -9.64 3.13
C THR A 220 21.72 -10.67 2.58
N ASN A 221 20.40 -10.41 2.69
CA ASN A 221 19.37 -11.31 2.24
C ASN A 221 19.13 -11.12 0.72
N ALA A 222 19.59 -12.08 -0.08
CA ALA A 222 19.49 -12.04 -1.54
C ALA A 222 18.03 -12.11 -2.02
N GLU A 223 17.16 -12.84 -1.32
CA GLU A 223 15.74 -12.97 -1.62
C GLU A 223 14.99 -11.65 -1.37
N ALA A 224 15.32 -10.94 -0.30
CA ALA A 224 14.79 -9.61 -0.02
C ALA A 224 15.18 -8.61 -1.11
N LYS A 225 16.45 -8.67 -1.55
CA LYS A 225 16.91 -7.85 -2.68
C LYS A 225 16.19 -8.22 -3.99
N ALA A 226 16.02 -9.49 -4.28
CA ALA A 226 15.32 -9.94 -5.48
C ALA A 226 13.87 -9.47 -5.50
N PHE A 227 13.17 -9.53 -4.36
CA PHE A 227 11.80 -9.02 -4.24
C PHE A 227 11.73 -7.49 -4.37
N TYR A 228 12.66 -6.77 -3.75
CA TYR A 228 12.79 -5.32 -3.90
C TYR A 228 12.99 -4.92 -5.37
N ASP A 229 13.93 -5.56 -6.08
CA ASP A 229 14.22 -5.30 -7.49
C ASP A 229 12.99 -5.64 -8.37
N PHE A 230 12.26 -6.73 -8.04
CA PHE A 230 11.02 -7.08 -8.73
C PHE A 230 9.97 -5.97 -8.60
N VAL A 231 9.74 -5.42 -7.39
CA VAL A 231 8.76 -4.35 -7.18
C VAL A 231 9.08 -3.10 -8.01
N LEU A 232 10.33 -2.84 -8.30
CA LEU A 232 10.79 -1.72 -9.12
C LEU A 232 10.86 -2.05 -10.63
N SER A 233 10.60 -3.29 -11.02
CA SER A 233 10.73 -3.76 -12.41
C SER A 233 9.61 -3.22 -13.31
N ALA A 234 9.85 -3.27 -14.64
CA ALA A 234 8.84 -2.95 -15.65
C ALA A 234 7.58 -3.82 -15.52
N LYS A 235 7.72 -5.10 -15.10
CA LYS A 235 6.60 -6.01 -14.87
C LYS A 235 5.72 -5.52 -13.71
N ALA A 236 6.33 -5.14 -12.58
CA ALA A 236 5.59 -4.60 -11.44
C ALA A 236 4.95 -3.25 -11.77
N LYS A 237 5.63 -2.37 -12.51
CA LYS A 237 5.06 -1.11 -13.01
C LYS A 237 3.80 -1.34 -13.85
N ALA A 238 3.80 -2.35 -14.73
CA ALA A 238 2.61 -2.71 -15.52
C ALA A 238 1.45 -3.17 -14.63
N ILE A 239 1.74 -3.95 -13.58
CA ILE A 239 0.72 -4.37 -12.60
C ILE A 239 0.20 -3.16 -11.84
N PHE A 240 1.04 -2.25 -11.34
CA PHE A 240 0.59 -1.01 -10.69
C PHE A 240 -0.34 -0.20 -11.60
N LYS A 241 0.03 0.00 -12.88
CA LYS A 241 -0.82 0.70 -13.86
C LYS A 241 -2.20 0.04 -13.99
N SER A 242 -2.28 -1.31 -14.01
CA SER A 242 -3.55 -2.03 -14.12
C SER A 242 -4.46 -1.85 -12.89
N TYR A 243 -3.91 -1.44 -11.75
CA TYR A 243 -4.65 -1.07 -10.54
C TYR A 243 -4.81 0.46 -10.38
N GLY A 244 -4.60 1.23 -11.45
CA GLY A 244 -4.85 2.68 -11.45
C GLY A 244 -3.80 3.52 -10.71
N TYR A 245 -2.64 2.95 -10.38
CA TYR A 245 -1.51 3.72 -9.86
C TYR A 245 -0.78 4.46 -10.97
N LEU A 246 -0.22 5.61 -10.65
CA LEU A 246 0.73 6.32 -11.51
C LEU A 246 2.14 5.78 -11.23
N VAL A 247 2.89 5.51 -12.28
CA VAL A 247 4.30 5.06 -12.19
C VAL A 247 5.16 5.89 -13.13
N ASN A 248 6.36 6.24 -12.67
CA ASN A 248 7.35 6.89 -13.53
C ASN A 248 7.88 5.90 -14.57
N GLU A 249 8.07 6.35 -15.79
CA GLU A 249 8.64 5.56 -16.88
C GLU A 249 10.10 5.22 -16.66
#